data_da5e8302700496929c8f7ed11c402fb7
#
_entry.id   da5e8302700496929c8f7ed11c402fb7
#
_cell.length_a   1.000
_cell.length_b   1.000
_cell.length_c   1.000
_cell.angle_alpha   90.00
_cell.angle_beta   90.00
_cell.angle_gamma   90.00
#
_symmetry.space_group_name_H-M   'P 1'
#
loop_
_entity.id
_entity.type
_entity.pdbx_description
1 polymer ?
#
loop_
_entity_poly.entity_id
_entity_poly.type
_entity_poly.pdbx_seq_one_letter_code
_entity_poly.pdbx_strand_id
1 'polypeptide(L)'
;LRKRTVAVVATVLATAMMLAGCAGGNDNANGGSGNVSDGSYSTTPTSGDVKTQEFKPKSGSPTATLKIASGSENREVAGAIQKAADDSKVAVTLDYMGSLDIMNTLENGGGDYDAVWPASSMWISMGDTKHIVKNTQSTSTTPIVFGIAKKKAQQLGWANDDGTTKSVATTDIIDAVQSGQLKFSMTSATQSNSGASAYLAFLTAIAKTGQALTQDDLNKTDVQNSVKTLLSGVDRSSGSSDWLKDMVVANPDRFDAMVNYESLVIQADKQLTKDGKDPLVAIYPADGIAVSDSPLGYVDRGQKTDKAFGEFSKALQSKSAKLLFEESGRRTGLGGVLTYADNAKVKDSFRSEWGINTASSALKTIPMPSADVIDSSLRVYQTILRKPSWTVWVVDYSGSMDGSGKDGVVRGLKAALDPDQAKQAHIEPGNDDVNVLIPFSSDAFSPTKTTGADTSAILNTGADTQPNGGTDIYAGLEAALKDNMPSDFSKYTTAIVLMTDGQSQTGNKDAFTADYKANGHEVPIFPIMFGEADPSQLNELASLSNAKVFDGRTEDLATVFRQVKGYN
;
A
#
# COMPACT_ATOMS: atom_id res chain seq x y z
N LEU A 1 24.40 -57.30 27.92
CA LEU A 1 25.29 -57.68 26.79
C LEU A 1 24.84 -56.99 25.51
N ARG A 2 25.80 -56.21 24.93
CA ARG A 2 25.90 -55.66 23.56
C ARG A 2 24.77 -54.77 23.02
N LYS A 3 25.10 -53.46 23.05
CA LYS A 3 24.55 -52.39 22.24
C LYS A 3 24.75 -52.69 20.74
N ARG A 4 23.74 -52.42 19.92
CA ARG A 4 23.92 -52.16 18.48
C ARG A 4 23.28 -50.83 18.13
N THR A 5 24.12 -49.89 17.79
CA THR A 5 23.83 -48.57 17.21
C THR A 5 23.47 -48.77 15.73
N VAL A 6 22.34 -48.21 15.30
CA VAL A 6 22.03 -48.11 13.86
C VAL A 6 22.07 -46.60 13.53
N ALA A 7 23.02 -46.26 12.68
CA ALA A 7 23.13 -44.92 12.09
C ALA A 7 22.22 -44.85 10.86
N VAL A 8 21.32 -43.86 10.83
CA VAL A 8 20.54 -43.50 9.64
C VAL A 8 21.26 -42.34 8.96
N VAL A 9 21.73 -42.60 7.75
CA VAL A 9 22.31 -41.59 6.84
C VAL A 9 21.17 -40.97 6.07
N ALA A 10 20.92 -39.67 6.28
CA ALA A 10 20.03 -38.88 5.47
C ALA A 10 20.80 -38.28 4.29
N THR A 11 20.46 -38.71 3.09
CA THR A 11 21.03 -38.21 1.82
C THR A 11 20.19 -37.00 1.37
N VAL A 12 20.78 -35.81 1.41
CA VAL A 12 20.21 -34.60 0.82
C VAL A 12 20.65 -34.52 -0.64
N LEU A 13 19.73 -34.65 -1.58
CA LEU A 13 19.97 -34.33 -3.00
C LEU A 13 19.75 -32.84 -3.23
N ALA A 14 20.85 -32.13 -3.43
CA ALA A 14 20.82 -30.77 -3.97
C ALA A 14 20.95 -30.86 -5.50
N THR A 15 19.91 -30.48 -6.23
CA THR A 15 19.94 -30.33 -7.69
C THR A 15 20.38 -28.90 -8.03
N ALA A 16 21.64 -28.72 -8.39
CA ALA A 16 22.17 -27.50 -8.97
C ALA A 16 21.97 -27.55 -10.49
N MET A 17 21.20 -26.64 -11.05
CA MET A 17 21.20 -26.38 -12.49
C MET A 17 22.26 -25.30 -12.80
N MET A 18 23.35 -25.75 -13.41
CA MET A 18 24.31 -24.87 -14.09
C MET A 18 23.79 -24.52 -15.48
N LEU A 19 23.70 -23.23 -15.78
CA LEU A 19 23.63 -22.72 -17.15
C LEU A 19 25.00 -22.11 -17.49
N ALA A 20 25.73 -22.80 -18.35
CA ALA A 20 26.95 -22.32 -18.95
C ALA A 20 26.57 -21.39 -20.14
N GLY A 21 27.06 -20.18 -20.15
CA GLY A 21 27.02 -19.26 -21.30
C GLY A 21 28.43 -18.93 -21.74
N CYS A 22 28.70 -19.22 -23.01
CA CYS A 22 30.00 -19.07 -23.66
C CYS A 22 30.44 -17.62 -23.81
N ALA A 23 31.70 -17.38 -23.54
CA ALA A 23 32.43 -16.17 -23.92
C ALA A 23 32.89 -16.27 -25.38
N GLY A 24 32.78 -15.15 -26.10
CA GLY A 24 33.47 -14.93 -27.37
C GLY A 24 33.78 -13.45 -27.48
N GLY A 25 35.04 -13.08 -27.32
CA GLY A 25 35.53 -11.73 -27.51
C GLY A 25 35.76 -11.39 -28.97
N ASN A 26 35.67 -10.11 -29.29
CA ASN A 26 36.70 -9.45 -30.11
C ASN A 26 36.60 -7.93 -30.01
N ASP A 27 37.77 -7.31 -29.84
CA ASP A 27 38.00 -5.87 -29.79
C ASP A 27 37.72 -5.18 -31.13
N ASN A 28 37.12 -3.99 -31.10
CA ASN A 28 37.65 -2.84 -31.87
C ASN A 28 37.09 -1.51 -31.35
N ALA A 29 38.01 -0.63 -31.03
CA ALA A 29 37.74 0.73 -30.59
C ALA A 29 37.25 1.59 -31.75
N ASN A 30 36.16 2.34 -31.54
CA ASN A 30 36.03 3.67 -32.08
C ASN A 30 35.03 4.51 -31.30
N GLY A 31 35.40 5.79 -31.03
CA GLY A 31 34.70 6.67 -30.12
C GLY A 31 33.30 7.02 -30.58
N GLY A 32 32.36 6.87 -29.66
CA GLY A 32 30.99 7.30 -29.77
C GLY A 32 30.39 7.44 -28.37
N SER A 33 29.72 8.54 -28.15
CA SER A 33 28.99 8.93 -26.92
C SER A 33 28.51 7.74 -26.10
N GLY A 34 29.16 7.46 -24.97
CA GLY A 34 28.91 6.28 -24.18
C GLY A 34 27.50 6.25 -23.57
N ASN A 35 26.67 5.35 -24.07
CA ASN A 35 25.48 4.88 -23.42
C ASN A 35 25.91 4.09 -22.17
N VAL A 36 25.88 4.74 -21.00
CA VAL A 36 26.11 4.08 -19.70
C VAL A 36 24.78 3.52 -19.22
N SER A 37 24.26 2.52 -19.92
CA SER A 37 23.32 1.57 -19.33
C SER A 37 24.13 0.42 -18.76
N ASP A 38 24.49 0.51 -17.47
CA ASP A 38 25.09 -0.62 -16.79
C ASP A 38 24.01 -1.69 -16.57
N GLY A 39 23.98 -2.71 -17.41
CA GLY A 39 23.01 -3.82 -17.36
C GLY A 39 23.06 -4.69 -16.10
N SER A 40 23.78 -4.25 -15.06
CA SER A 40 23.97 -4.95 -13.78
C SER A 40 22.93 -4.62 -12.72
N TYR A 41 22.06 -3.63 -12.93
CA TYR A 41 21.05 -3.19 -11.96
C TYR A 41 19.63 -3.45 -12.48
N SER A 42 18.83 -4.19 -11.67
CA SER A 42 17.46 -4.50 -12.01
C SER A 42 16.55 -3.30 -11.80
N THR A 43 15.69 -3.01 -12.76
CA THR A 43 14.57 -2.08 -12.65
C THR A 43 13.25 -2.80 -12.36
N THR A 44 13.32 -4.12 -12.10
CA THR A 44 12.18 -4.89 -11.64
C THR A 44 12.00 -4.63 -10.13
N PRO A 45 10.79 -4.30 -9.68
CA PRO A 45 10.52 -4.11 -8.26
C PRO A 45 10.87 -5.34 -7.42
N THR A 46 11.25 -5.12 -6.17
CA THR A 46 11.37 -6.22 -5.21
C THR A 46 9.98 -6.80 -4.97
N SER A 47 9.79 -8.08 -5.29
CA SER A 47 8.51 -8.76 -5.14
C SER A 47 8.26 -9.22 -3.71
N GLY A 48 6.98 -9.31 -3.34
CA GLY A 48 6.53 -9.83 -2.06
C GLY A 48 6.43 -8.79 -0.93
N ASP A 49 5.94 -9.23 0.20
CA ASP A 49 5.73 -8.38 1.40
C ASP A 49 7.01 -8.26 2.23
N VAL A 50 8.08 -7.74 1.57
CA VAL A 50 9.39 -7.55 2.21
C VAL A 50 9.31 -6.34 3.13
N LYS A 51 9.53 -6.55 4.44
CA LYS A 51 9.52 -5.49 5.46
C LYS A 51 10.86 -4.78 5.59
N THR A 52 11.95 -5.51 5.44
CA THR A 52 13.32 -4.97 5.55
C THR A 52 14.14 -5.45 4.37
N GLN A 53 14.89 -4.53 3.75
CA GLN A 53 15.80 -4.85 2.65
C GLN A 53 17.16 -4.20 2.87
N GLU A 54 18.22 -4.97 2.68
CA GLU A 54 19.59 -4.50 2.82
C GLU A 54 20.25 -4.37 1.45
N PHE A 55 20.95 -3.24 1.24
CA PHE A 55 21.75 -2.95 0.06
C PHE A 55 23.20 -2.73 0.48
N LYS A 56 24.04 -3.69 0.17
CA LYS A 56 25.48 -3.63 0.43
C LYS A 56 26.24 -3.33 -0.86
N PRO A 57 27.37 -2.59 -0.79
CA PRO A 57 28.27 -2.46 -1.93
C PRO A 57 28.68 -3.83 -2.46
N LYS A 58 28.56 -4.04 -3.77
CA LYS A 58 28.92 -5.31 -4.44
C LYS A 58 30.43 -5.60 -4.36
N SER A 59 31.26 -4.59 -4.11
CA SER A 59 32.72 -4.72 -4.01
C SER A 59 33.28 -3.92 -2.85
N GLY A 60 34.17 -4.53 -2.07
CA GLY A 60 34.77 -3.94 -0.87
C GLY A 60 33.86 -3.98 0.36
N SER A 61 34.41 -3.68 1.52
CA SER A 61 33.62 -3.52 2.74
C SER A 61 32.94 -2.17 2.76
N PRO A 62 31.72 -2.05 3.28
CA PRO A 62 31.06 -0.76 3.43
C PRO A 62 31.83 0.13 4.41
N THR A 63 31.88 1.42 4.13
CA THR A 63 32.50 2.43 4.99
C THR A 63 31.63 2.79 6.18
N ALA A 64 30.32 2.61 6.02
CA ALA A 64 29.30 2.82 7.05
C ALA A 64 28.01 2.06 6.66
N THR A 65 27.10 1.94 7.63
CA THR A 65 25.73 1.44 7.40
C THR A 65 24.75 2.49 7.87
N LEU A 66 23.71 2.75 7.07
CA LEU A 66 22.58 3.62 7.42
C LEU A 66 21.32 2.78 7.59
N LYS A 67 20.55 3.07 8.61
CA LYS A 67 19.20 2.53 8.81
C LYS A 67 18.16 3.59 8.43
N ILE A 68 17.29 3.27 7.51
CA ILE A 68 16.36 4.23 6.89
C ILE A 68 14.91 3.73 7.04
N ALA A 69 14.04 4.54 7.65
CA ALA A 69 12.61 4.33 7.59
C ALA A 69 12.10 4.78 6.21
N SER A 70 11.65 3.84 5.39
CA SER A 70 11.36 4.06 3.97
C SER A 70 9.91 3.75 3.63
N GLY A 71 9.30 4.57 2.78
CA GLY A 71 8.04 4.20 2.15
C GLY A 71 8.17 2.92 1.33
N SER A 72 7.12 2.10 1.35
CA SER A 72 7.10 0.79 0.67
C SER A 72 7.23 0.90 -0.85
N GLU A 73 6.84 2.03 -1.43
CA GLU A 73 6.99 2.34 -2.85
C GLU A 73 8.46 2.40 -3.31
N ASN A 74 9.43 2.57 -2.41
CA ASN A 74 10.84 2.56 -2.77
C ASN A 74 11.38 1.17 -3.15
N ARG A 75 10.59 0.10 -2.97
CA ARG A 75 10.88 -1.21 -3.60
C ARG A 75 10.95 -1.14 -5.12
N GLU A 76 10.24 -0.19 -5.74
CA GLU A 76 10.26 0.05 -7.18
C GLU A 76 11.65 0.42 -7.71
N VAL A 77 12.44 1.09 -6.89
CA VAL A 77 13.70 1.70 -7.28
C VAL A 77 14.93 1.01 -6.66
N ALA A 78 14.78 -0.26 -6.30
CA ALA A 78 15.83 -1.08 -5.70
C ALA A 78 17.15 -1.04 -6.50
N GLY A 79 17.08 -1.02 -7.83
CA GLY A 79 18.26 -0.92 -8.70
C GLY A 79 19.03 0.41 -8.53
N ALA A 80 18.30 1.52 -8.41
CA ALA A 80 18.91 2.83 -8.17
C ALA A 80 19.55 2.91 -6.77
N ILE A 81 18.89 2.31 -5.78
CA ILE A 81 19.40 2.24 -4.40
C ILE A 81 20.67 1.39 -4.34
N GLN A 82 20.68 0.22 -4.98
CA GLN A 82 21.87 -0.62 -5.06
C GLN A 82 23.04 0.10 -5.76
N LYS A 83 22.74 0.81 -6.86
CA LYS A 83 23.75 1.63 -7.57
C LYS A 83 24.34 2.70 -6.66
N ALA A 84 23.50 3.39 -5.89
CA ALA A 84 23.94 4.41 -4.95
C ALA A 84 24.80 3.81 -3.81
N ALA A 85 24.43 2.63 -3.30
CA ALA A 85 25.23 1.92 -2.31
C ALA A 85 26.60 1.52 -2.86
N ASP A 86 26.66 1.04 -4.11
CA ASP A 86 27.90 0.68 -4.78
C ASP A 86 28.83 1.91 -4.99
N ASP A 87 28.26 3.03 -5.43
CA ASP A 87 29.02 4.26 -5.73
C ASP A 87 29.52 4.97 -4.47
N SER A 88 28.70 5.04 -3.43
CA SER A 88 29.04 5.69 -2.16
C SER A 88 29.88 4.82 -1.22
N LYS A 89 29.93 3.51 -1.43
CA LYS A 89 30.47 2.52 -0.48
C LYS A 89 29.76 2.52 0.88
N VAL A 90 28.52 2.97 0.92
CA VAL A 90 27.67 2.97 2.12
C VAL A 90 26.64 1.86 1.99
N ALA A 91 26.55 0.98 3.00
CA ALA A 91 25.45 0.03 3.09
C ALA A 91 24.21 0.74 3.63
N VAL A 92 23.04 0.35 3.13
CA VAL A 92 21.77 0.88 3.65
C VAL A 92 20.81 -0.27 3.95
N THR A 93 20.11 -0.16 5.08
CA THR A 93 19.01 -1.04 5.44
C THR A 93 17.74 -0.21 5.41
N LEU A 94 16.80 -0.57 4.55
CA LEU A 94 15.49 0.06 4.46
C LEU A 94 14.48 -0.78 5.24
N ASP A 95 13.83 -0.17 6.23
CA ASP A 95 12.64 -0.71 6.86
C ASP A 95 11.42 -0.08 6.17
N TYR A 96 10.65 -0.89 5.43
CA TYR A 96 9.50 -0.45 4.66
C TYR A 96 8.26 -0.31 5.54
N MET A 97 7.65 0.87 5.51
CA MET A 97 6.45 1.19 6.28
C MET A 97 5.59 2.24 5.59
N GLY A 98 4.39 2.45 6.08
CA GLY A 98 3.52 3.54 5.61
C GLY A 98 4.11 4.91 5.91
N SER A 99 3.82 5.91 5.06
CA SER A 99 4.32 7.28 5.28
C SER A 99 3.78 7.91 6.57
N LEU A 100 2.59 7.50 7.03
CA LEU A 100 2.07 7.92 8.33
C LEU A 100 2.85 7.31 9.49
N ASP A 101 3.32 6.06 9.35
CA ASP A 101 4.17 5.44 10.37
C ASP A 101 5.54 6.13 10.44
N ILE A 102 6.07 6.60 9.30
CA ILE A 102 7.28 7.44 9.26
C ILE A 102 7.02 8.77 9.99
N MET A 103 5.88 9.42 9.73
CA MET A 103 5.45 10.64 10.43
C MET A 103 5.43 10.41 11.95
N ASN A 104 4.73 9.36 12.41
CA ASN A 104 4.64 9.00 13.82
C ASN A 104 6.02 8.69 14.43
N THR A 105 6.92 8.04 13.67
CA THR A 105 8.30 7.79 14.09
C THR A 105 9.05 9.10 14.32
N LEU A 106 8.89 10.10 13.45
CA LEU A 106 9.51 11.42 13.61
C LEU A 106 8.96 12.18 14.82
N GLU A 107 7.64 12.19 15.05
CA GLU A 107 7.01 12.79 16.23
C GLU A 107 7.60 12.23 17.53
N ASN A 108 7.92 10.94 17.55
CA ASN A 108 8.54 10.25 18.67
C ASN A 108 10.08 10.38 18.71
N GLY A 109 10.68 11.22 17.86
CA GLY A 109 12.12 11.53 17.87
C GLY A 109 12.98 10.68 16.94
N GLY A 110 12.37 10.06 15.93
CA GLY A 110 13.09 9.38 14.85
C GLY A 110 13.55 7.95 15.15
N GLY A 111 13.24 7.41 16.32
CA GLY A 111 13.63 6.04 16.69
C GLY A 111 15.15 5.81 16.62
N ASP A 112 15.57 4.70 16.06
CA ASP A 112 16.96 4.33 15.80
C ASP A 112 17.39 4.57 14.32
N TYR A 113 16.56 5.26 13.53
CA TYR A 113 16.83 5.53 12.13
C TYR A 113 17.83 6.66 11.94
N ASP A 114 18.73 6.50 10.97
CA ASP A 114 19.66 7.53 10.51
C ASP A 114 19.03 8.51 9.51
N ALA A 115 18.01 8.04 8.80
CA ALA A 115 17.28 8.83 7.82
C ALA A 115 15.82 8.37 7.68
N VAL A 116 15.00 9.26 7.12
CA VAL A 116 13.64 8.97 6.69
C VAL A 116 13.49 9.20 5.20
N TRP A 117 12.68 8.35 4.56
CA TRP A 117 12.41 8.43 3.12
C TRP A 117 10.93 8.15 2.81
N PRO A 118 10.01 9.04 3.23
CA PRO A 118 8.58 8.90 2.92
C PRO A 118 8.30 9.21 1.45
N ALA A 119 7.09 8.89 0.99
CA ALA A 119 6.65 9.19 -0.35
C ALA A 119 6.51 10.70 -0.64
N SER A 120 6.19 11.50 0.38
CA SER A 120 5.99 12.94 0.25
C SER A 120 6.58 13.71 1.41
N SER A 121 7.11 14.91 1.10
CA SER A 121 7.65 15.86 2.07
C SER A 121 6.60 16.34 3.10
N MET A 122 5.30 16.24 2.79
CA MET A 122 4.26 16.59 3.75
C MET A 122 4.36 15.79 5.06
N TRP A 123 4.78 14.52 5.00
CA TRP A 123 4.91 13.65 6.19
C TRP A 123 6.09 14.05 7.07
N ILE A 124 7.18 14.56 6.47
CA ILE A 124 8.27 15.16 7.24
C ILE A 124 7.78 16.47 7.87
N SER A 125 7.09 17.32 7.12
CA SER A 125 6.58 18.60 7.62
C SER A 125 5.60 18.42 8.78
N MET A 126 4.78 17.37 8.76
CA MET A 126 3.84 17.06 9.83
C MET A 126 4.52 16.41 11.04
N GLY A 127 5.43 15.46 10.82
CA GLY A 127 6.02 14.63 11.87
C GLY A 127 7.25 15.22 12.55
N ASP A 128 8.03 16.07 11.86
CA ASP A 128 9.27 16.62 12.40
C ASP A 128 9.03 17.83 13.31
N THR A 129 8.21 17.66 14.34
CA THR A 129 7.90 18.70 15.33
C THR A 129 9.12 19.10 16.18
N LYS A 130 10.16 18.27 16.19
CA LYS A 130 11.41 18.50 16.92
C LYS A 130 12.51 19.13 16.05
N HIS A 131 12.24 19.34 14.75
CA HIS A 131 13.18 19.89 13.77
C HIS A 131 14.52 19.15 13.71
N ILE A 132 14.48 17.81 13.79
CA ILE A 132 15.65 16.93 13.74
C ILE A 132 15.98 16.46 12.33
N VAL A 133 15.10 16.62 11.35
CA VAL A 133 15.37 16.23 9.96
C VAL A 133 16.19 17.31 9.27
N LYS A 134 17.32 16.92 8.69
CA LYS A 134 18.29 17.81 8.03
C LYS A 134 18.57 17.33 6.61
N ASN A 135 19.08 18.22 5.78
CA ASN A 135 19.61 17.91 4.44
C ASN A 135 18.62 17.14 3.57
N THR A 136 17.32 17.46 3.69
CA THR A 136 16.26 16.82 2.91
C THR A 136 16.39 17.15 1.43
N GLN A 137 16.35 16.11 0.57
CA GLN A 137 16.38 16.25 -0.88
C GLN A 137 15.37 15.30 -1.53
N SER A 138 14.60 15.79 -2.50
CA SER A 138 13.80 14.95 -3.37
C SER A 138 14.71 14.03 -4.20
N THR A 139 14.40 12.75 -4.22
CA THR A 139 15.15 11.76 -5.01
C THR A 139 14.55 11.56 -6.39
N SER A 140 13.23 11.60 -6.48
CA SER A 140 12.43 11.43 -7.69
C SER A 140 11.01 11.91 -7.44
N THR A 141 10.22 12.06 -8.48
CA THR A 141 8.82 12.43 -8.38
C THR A 141 7.92 11.43 -9.12
N THR A 142 6.69 11.29 -8.64
CA THR A 142 5.64 10.53 -9.33
C THR A 142 4.28 11.17 -9.05
N PRO A 143 3.50 11.54 -10.09
CA PRO A 143 2.16 12.06 -9.90
C PRO A 143 1.19 10.95 -9.48
N ILE A 144 0.08 11.35 -8.83
CA ILE A 144 -1.07 10.49 -8.57
C ILE A 144 -2.01 10.59 -9.77
N VAL A 145 -2.41 9.44 -10.31
CA VAL A 145 -3.26 9.34 -11.50
C VAL A 145 -4.35 8.30 -11.32
N PHE A 146 -5.37 8.35 -12.19
CA PHE A 146 -6.28 7.22 -12.36
C PHE A 146 -5.72 6.30 -13.45
N GLY A 147 -5.32 5.09 -13.08
CA GLY A 147 -5.05 4.01 -14.03
C GLY A 147 -6.36 3.30 -14.34
N ILE A 148 -6.96 3.57 -15.50
CA ILE A 148 -8.29 3.07 -15.89
C ILE A 148 -8.13 1.94 -16.90
N ALA A 149 -8.86 0.84 -16.74
CA ALA A 149 -8.91 -0.23 -17.73
C ALA A 149 -9.21 0.35 -19.11
N LYS A 150 -8.39 0.02 -20.12
CA LYS A 150 -8.45 0.65 -21.46
C LYS A 150 -9.86 0.69 -22.04
N LYS A 151 -10.58 -0.44 -22.00
CA LYS A 151 -11.96 -0.53 -22.49
C LYS A 151 -12.90 0.42 -21.72
N LYS A 152 -12.73 0.56 -20.42
CA LYS A 152 -13.51 1.46 -19.59
C LYS A 152 -13.23 2.92 -19.95
N ALA A 153 -11.97 3.31 -20.09
CA ALA A 153 -11.60 4.66 -20.52
C ALA A 153 -12.16 5.03 -21.90
N GLN A 154 -12.19 4.08 -22.84
CA GLN A 154 -12.82 4.24 -24.15
C GLN A 154 -14.34 4.39 -24.05
N GLN A 155 -15.02 3.56 -23.25
CA GLN A 155 -16.46 3.65 -22.99
C GLN A 155 -16.89 4.99 -22.40
N LEU A 156 -16.05 5.56 -21.52
CA LEU A 156 -16.24 6.90 -20.96
C LEU A 156 -15.90 8.01 -21.96
N GLY A 157 -15.33 7.68 -23.11
CA GLY A 157 -14.89 8.64 -24.11
C GLY A 157 -13.63 9.43 -23.72
N TRP A 158 -12.86 8.94 -22.74
CA TRP A 158 -11.67 9.59 -22.18
C TRP A 158 -10.37 9.15 -22.86
N ALA A 159 -10.38 8.03 -23.56
CA ALA A 159 -9.25 7.53 -24.33
C ALA A 159 -9.66 7.18 -25.76
N ASN A 160 -8.73 7.36 -26.70
CA ASN A 160 -8.82 6.91 -28.08
C ASN A 160 -8.33 5.46 -28.21
N ASP A 161 -8.52 4.84 -29.39
CA ASP A 161 -8.11 3.45 -29.64
C ASP A 161 -6.58 3.24 -29.51
N ASP A 162 -5.80 4.26 -29.83
CA ASP A 162 -4.33 4.26 -29.69
C ASP A 162 -3.84 4.49 -28.24
N GLY A 163 -4.76 4.65 -27.28
CA GLY A 163 -4.45 4.88 -25.87
C GLY A 163 -4.16 6.34 -25.51
N THR A 164 -4.15 7.26 -26.48
CA THR A 164 -4.06 8.69 -26.19
C THR A 164 -5.31 9.18 -25.45
N THR A 165 -5.13 10.12 -24.53
CA THR A 165 -6.19 10.56 -23.61
C THR A 165 -6.69 11.96 -23.94
N LYS A 166 -7.95 12.21 -23.59
CA LYS A 166 -8.54 13.55 -23.60
C LYS A 166 -8.31 14.23 -22.25
N SER A 167 -8.56 15.53 -22.19
CA SER A 167 -8.59 16.27 -20.94
C SER A 167 -9.83 15.84 -20.14
N VAL A 168 -9.63 15.39 -18.91
CA VAL A 168 -10.68 14.92 -17.99
C VAL A 168 -10.55 15.72 -16.70
N ALA A 169 -11.60 16.47 -16.32
CA ALA A 169 -11.63 17.20 -15.07
C ALA A 169 -12.13 16.31 -13.92
N THR A 170 -11.87 16.70 -12.69
CA THR A 170 -12.39 16.00 -11.50
C THR A 170 -13.93 15.93 -11.51
N THR A 171 -14.61 16.94 -12.06
CA THR A 171 -16.07 16.92 -12.24
C THR A 171 -16.54 15.82 -13.19
N ASP A 172 -15.82 15.56 -14.29
CA ASP A 172 -16.16 14.47 -15.21
C ASP A 172 -16.07 13.09 -14.52
N ILE A 173 -15.08 12.95 -13.61
CA ILE A 173 -14.92 11.73 -12.81
C ILE A 173 -16.08 11.58 -11.81
N ILE A 174 -16.49 12.67 -11.14
CA ILE A 174 -17.64 12.68 -10.24
C ILE A 174 -18.92 12.26 -10.98
N ASP A 175 -19.16 12.82 -12.17
CA ASP A 175 -20.33 12.51 -12.98
C ASP A 175 -20.35 11.02 -13.41
N ALA A 176 -19.20 10.48 -13.77
CA ALA A 176 -19.08 9.05 -14.11
C ALA A 176 -19.32 8.13 -12.89
N VAL A 177 -18.86 8.53 -11.71
CA VAL A 177 -19.14 7.80 -10.46
C VAL A 177 -20.63 7.91 -10.10
N GLN A 178 -21.19 9.11 -10.14
CA GLN A 178 -22.58 9.35 -9.78
C GLN A 178 -23.57 8.62 -10.70
N SER A 179 -23.25 8.52 -11.98
CA SER A 179 -24.03 7.75 -12.95
C SER A 179 -23.81 6.23 -12.89
N GLY A 180 -22.93 5.75 -12.00
CA GLY A 180 -22.60 4.33 -11.86
C GLY A 180 -21.73 3.78 -13.02
N GLN A 181 -21.18 4.64 -13.88
CA GLN A 181 -20.35 4.23 -15.01
C GLN A 181 -18.91 3.92 -14.61
N LEU A 182 -18.43 4.47 -13.49
CA LEU A 182 -17.08 4.27 -13.00
C LEU A 182 -17.08 3.88 -11.52
N LYS A 183 -16.34 2.83 -11.19
CA LYS A 183 -15.87 2.52 -9.86
C LYS A 183 -14.34 2.50 -9.86
N PHE A 184 -13.72 2.77 -8.73
CA PHE A 184 -12.27 2.73 -8.63
C PHE A 184 -11.81 2.21 -7.28
N SER A 185 -10.61 1.66 -7.26
CA SER A 185 -9.93 1.26 -6.04
C SER A 185 -8.88 2.31 -5.66
N MET A 186 -8.72 2.60 -4.39
CA MET A 186 -7.68 3.51 -3.89
C MET A 186 -7.23 3.09 -2.50
N THR A 187 -6.05 3.55 -2.11
CA THR A 187 -5.60 3.33 -0.74
C THR A 187 -6.34 4.25 0.23
N SER A 188 -6.44 3.82 1.48
CA SER A 188 -6.96 4.67 2.56
C SER A 188 -6.08 5.92 2.72
N ALA A 189 -6.71 7.10 2.74
CA ALA A 189 -5.99 8.36 2.91
C ALA A 189 -5.31 8.48 4.29
N THR A 190 -5.76 7.71 5.26
CA THR A 190 -5.19 7.71 6.62
C THR A 190 -4.16 6.62 6.85
N GLN A 191 -3.78 5.85 5.82
CA GLN A 191 -2.75 4.81 5.94
C GLN A 191 -1.69 4.85 4.84
N SER A 192 -2.00 5.42 3.68
CA SER A 192 -1.09 5.44 2.54
C SER A 192 -1.03 6.82 1.89
N ASN A 193 0.17 7.22 1.52
CA ASN A 193 0.40 8.51 0.86
C ASN A 193 -0.37 8.66 -0.46
N SER A 194 -0.51 7.60 -1.28
CA SER A 194 -1.24 7.74 -2.55
C SER A 194 -2.70 8.11 -2.33
N GLY A 195 -3.35 7.52 -1.33
CA GLY A 195 -4.71 7.87 -0.92
C GLY A 195 -4.82 9.28 -0.34
N ALA A 196 -3.91 9.63 0.59
CA ALA A 196 -3.88 10.98 1.17
C ALA A 196 -3.67 12.05 0.10
N SER A 197 -2.71 11.86 -0.78
CA SER A 197 -2.40 12.81 -1.85
C SER A 197 -3.53 12.93 -2.87
N ALA A 198 -4.16 11.81 -3.26
CA ALA A 198 -5.33 11.81 -4.14
C ALA A 198 -6.49 12.59 -3.51
N TYR A 199 -6.80 12.29 -2.25
CA TYR A 199 -7.87 12.94 -1.52
C TYR A 199 -7.67 14.46 -1.39
N LEU A 200 -6.44 14.91 -1.07
CA LEU A 200 -6.10 16.33 -1.03
C LEU A 200 -6.23 16.98 -2.42
N ALA A 201 -5.87 16.27 -3.49
CA ALA A 201 -6.08 16.75 -4.86
C ALA A 201 -7.58 16.91 -5.19
N PHE A 202 -8.41 15.94 -4.80
CA PHE A 202 -9.86 16.01 -4.98
C PHE A 202 -10.46 17.20 -4.24
N LEU A 203 -10.12 17.39 -2.97
CA LEU A 203 -10.56 18.56 -2.19
C LEU A 203 -10.17 19.86 -2.86
N THR A 204 -8.91 20.00 -3.29
CA THR A 204 -8.38 21.21 -3.90
C THR A 204 -9.06 21.52 -5.23
N ALA A 205 -9.24 20.51 -6.09
CA ALA A 205 -9.91 20.64 -7.37
C ALA A 205 -11.39 21.03 -7.22
N ILE A 206 -12.08 20.41 -6.27
CA ILE A 206 -13.51 20.66 -5.99
C ILE A 206 -13.71 22.02 -5.34
N ALA A 207 -12.82 22.46 -4.46
CA ALA A 207 -12.88 23.79 -3.84
C ALA A 207 -12.67 24.94 -4.85
N LYS A 208 -12.01 24.68 -5.99
CA LYS A 208 -11.83 25.61 -7.13
C LYS A 208 -11.21 26.96 -6.78
N THR A 209 -10.42 27.02 -5.71
CA THR A 209 -9.82 28.28 -5.25
C THR A 209 -8.55 28.66 -6.04
N GLY A 210 -7.89 27.69 -6.68
CA GLY A 210 -6.59 27.86 -7.33
C GLY A 210 -5.44 28.12 -6.33
N GLN A 211 -5.73 28.03 -5.04
CA GLN A 211 -4.79 28.22 -3.93
C GLN A 211 -4.70 26.94 -3.08
N ALA A 212 -3.77 26.92 -2.13
CA ALA A 212 -3.72 25.86 -1.13
C ALA A 212 -5.05 25.79 -0.35
N LEU A 213 -5.52 24.56 -0.13
CA LEU A 213 -6.74 24.30 0.62
C LEU A 213 -6.66 24.94 2.02
N THR A 214 -7.74 25.56 2.45
CA THR A 214 -7.90 26.17 3.78
C THR A 214 -8.89 25.38 4.64
N GLN A 215 -8.90 25.65 5.95
CA GLN A 215 -9.90 25.09 6.86
C GLN A 215 -11.32 25.50 6.47
N ASP A 216 -11.51 26.73 5.98
CA ASP A 216 -12.82 27.20 5.52
C ASP A 216 -13.29 26.45 4.27
N ASP A 217 -12.38 26.14 3.34
CA ASP A 217 -12.72 25.33 2.17
C ASP A 217 -13.15 23.92 2.54
N LEU A 218 -12.44 23.29 3.49
CA LEU A 218 -12.78 21.97 4.00
C LEU A 218 -14.16 21.91 4.67
N ASN A 219 -14.60 23.02 5.29
CA ASN A 219 -15.88 23.10 5.98
C ASN A 219 -17.07 23.45 5.06
N LYS A 220 -16.84 23.75 3.77
CA LYS A 220 -17.92 24.02 2.82
C LYS A 220 -18.73 22.77 2.53
N THR A 221 -20.03 22.83 2.74
CA THR A 221 -20.96 21.70 2.55
C THR A 221 -20.97 21.17 1.12
N ASP A 222 -20.89 22.04 0.12
CA ASP A 222 -20.85 21.67 -1.29
C ASP A 222 -19.55 20.94 -1.65
N VAL A 223 -18.41 21.36 -1.09
CA VAL A 223 -17.13 20.68 -1.24
C VAL A 223 -17.21 19.27 -0.63
N GLN A 224 -17.67 19.17 0.62
CA GLN A 224 -17.83 17.90 1.32
C GLN A 224 -18.77 16.95 0.57
N ASN A 225 -19.92 17.41 0.11
CA ASN A 225 -20.88 16.58 -0.63
C ASN A 225 -20.30 16.08 -1.95
N SER A 226 -19.60 16.94 -2.69
CA SER A 226 -18.97 16.53 -3.97
C SER A 226 -17.85 15.51 -3.74
N VAL A 227 -17.01 15.71 -2.73
CA VAL A 227 -15.96 14.72 -2.35
C VAL A 227 -16.60 13.42 -1.88
N LYS A 228 -17.65 13.47 -1.05
CA LYS A 228 -18.38 12.28 -0.61
C LYS A 228 -18.96 11.51 -1.80
N THR A 229 -19.51 12.21 -2.78
CA THR A 229 -20.01 11.59 -4.03
C THR A 229 -18.87 10.90 -4.79
N LEU A 230 -17.73 11.57 -4.96
CA LEU A 230 -16.57 10.96 -5.61
C LEU A 230 -16.09 9.72 -4.87
N LEU A 231 -15.90 9.79 -3.55
CA LEU A 231 -15.42 8.68 -2.73
C LEU A 231 -16.44 7.53 -2.62
N SER A 232 -17.72 7.76 -2.91
CA SER A 232 -18.71 6.67 -2.99
C SER A 232 -18.42 5.69 -4.12
N GLY A 233 -17.64 6.10 -5.12
CA GLY A 233 -17.14 5.24 -6.20
C GLY A 233 -16.02 4.29 -5.79
N VAL A 234 -15.50 4.39 -4.57
CA VAL A 234 -14.47 3.47 -4.07
C VAL A 234 -15.07 2.06 -3.94
N ASP A 235 -14.54 1.14 -4.73
CA ASP A 235 -14.96 -0.26 -4.79
C ASP A 235 -14.14 -1.13 -3.82
N ARG A 236 -12.82 -0.90 -3.77
CA ARG A 236 -11.90 -1.58 -2.85
C ARG A 236 -10.92 -0.57 -2.25
N SER A 237 -10.65 -0.75 -0.98
CA SER A 237 -9.63 0.00 -0.25
C SER A 237 -8.39 -0.86 0.00
N SER A 238 -7.27 -0.21 0.23
CA SER A 238 -5.99 -0.84 0.59
C SER A 238 -5.18 0.06 1.50
N GLY A 239 -4.40 -0.52 2.38
CA GLY A 239 -3.40 0.20 3.18
C GLY A 239 -2.05 0.36 2.47
N SER A 240 -1.87 -0.26 1.29
CA SER A 240 -0.62 -0.26 0.52
C SER A 240 -0.86 -0.02 -0.96
N SER A 241 -0.16 0.95 -1.53
CA SER A 241 -0.21 1.29 -2.96
C SER A 241 0.29 0.15 -3.85
N ASP A 242 1.33 -0.56 -3.39
CA ASP A 242 1.93 -1.67 -4.12
C ASP A 242 0.99 -2.89 -4.14
N TRP A 243 0.42 -3.23 -2.98
CA TRP A 243 -0.57 -4.31 -2.92
C TRP A 243 -1.82 -4.00 -3.76
N LEU A 244 -2.28 -2.73 -3.77
CA LEU A 244 -3.39 -2.30 -4.62
C LEU A 244 -3.11 -2.58 -6.11
N LYS A 245 -1.90 -2.23 -6.57
CA LYS A 245 -1.45 -2.53 -7.92
C LYS A 245 -1.46 -4.04 -8.19
N ASP A 246 -0.88 -4.85 -7.29
CA ASP A 246 -0.82 -6.30 -7.46
C ASP A 246 -2.21 -6.94 -7.52
N MET A 247 -3.15 -6.48 -6.69
CA MET A 247 -4.54 -6.93 -6.72
C MET A 247 -5.22 -6.64 -8.07
N VAL A 248 -5.03 -5.44 -8.61
CA VAL A 248 -5.60 -5.05 -9.92
C VAL A 248 -4.96 -5.85 -11.05
N VAL A 249 -3.64 -6.04 -11.05
CA VAL A 249 -2.92 -6.83 -12.06
C VAL A 249 -3.34 -8.30 -12.03
N ALA A 250 -3.56 -8.86 -10.86
CA ALA A 250 -4.03 -10.24 -10.72
C ALA A 250 -5.47 -10.44 -11.23
N ASN A 251 -6.29 -9.39 -11.20
CA ASN A 251 -7.72 -9.44 -11.55
C ASN A 251 -8.12 -8.29 -12.49
N PRO A 252 -7.49 -8.13 -13.67
CA PRO A 252 -7.65 -6.93 -14.51
C PRO A 252 -9.07 -6.75 -15.06
N ASP A 253 -9.83 -7.83 -15.21
CA ASP A 253 -11.22 -7.79 -15.70
C ASP A 253 -12.23 -7.43 -14.58
N ARG A 254 -11.81 -7.44 -13.31
CA ARG A 254 -12.65 -7.16 -12.14
C ARG A 254 -12.72 -5.68 -11.81
N PHE A 255 -11.67 -4.93 -12.07
CA PHE A 255 -11.52 -3.55 -11.63
C PHE A 255 -11.61 -2.56 -12.79
N ASP A 256 -12.46 -1.53 -12.66
CA ASP A 256 -12.54 -0.46 -13.65
C ASP A 256 -11.30 0.44 -13.62
N ALA A 257 -10.83 0.76 -12.42
CA ALA A 257 -9.72 1.70 -12.23
C ALA A 257 -9.04 1.54 -10.86
N MET A 258 -7.79 2.01 -10.77
CA MET A 258 -7.11 2.30 -9.51
C MET A 258 -6.59 3.74 -9.49
N VAL A 259 -6.69 4.38 -8.33
CA VAL A 259 -5.98 5.64 -8.05
C VAL A 259 -4.66 5.30 -7.39
N ASN A 260 -3.56 5.63 -8.08
CA ASN A 260 -2.23 5.23 -7.63
C ASN A 260 -1.14 6.16 -8.20
N TYR A 261 0.11 5.93 -7.80
CA TYR A 261 1.26 6.57 -8.43
C TYR A 261 1.35 6.20 -9.91
N GLU A 262 1.72 7.17 -10.75
CA GLU A 262 2.03 6.91 -12.17
C GLU A 262 3.05 5.78 -12.32
N SER A 263 4.09 5.75 -11.47
CA SER A 263 5.10 4.69 -11.48
C SER A 263 4.51 3.30 -11.28
N LEU A 264 3.51 3.15 -10.40
CA LEU A 264 2.82 1.87 -10.17
C LEU A 264 1.84 1.53 -11.30
N VAL A 265 1.23 2.53 -11.96
CA VAL A 265 0.45 2.29 -13.19
C VAL A 265 1.37 1.79 -14.30
N ILE A 266 2.54 2.41 -14.50
CA ILE A 266 3.57 1.96 -15.46
C ILE A 266 3.99 0.51 -15.18
N GLN A 267 4.21 0.15 -13.93
CA GLN A 267 4.59 -1.22 -13.56
C GLN A 267 3.45 -2.23 -13.79
N ALA A 268 2.22 -1.84 -13.47
CA ALA A 268 1.04 -2.64 -13.78
C ALA A 268 0.96 -2.91 -15.30
N ASP A 269 1.15 -1.89 -16.11
CA ASP A 269 1.07 -1.99 -17.57
C ASP A 269 2.18 -2.82 -18.18
N LYS A 270 3.41 -2.72 -17.65
CA LYS A 270 4.50 -3.63 -18.02
C LYS A 270 4.13 -5.09 -17.76
N GLN A 271 3.52 -5.39 -16.62
CA GLN A 271 3.13 -6.75 -16.27
C GLN A 271 1.92 -7.21 -17.10
N LEU A 272 0.86 -6.41 -17.19
CA LEU A 272 -0.33 -6.72 -17.99
C LEU A 272 0.02 -6.99 -19.44
N THR A 273 0.85 -6.11 -20.05
CA THR A 273 1.30 -6.27 -21.43
C THR A 273 2.13 -7.55 -21.62
N LYS A 274 3.03 -7.85 -20.67
CA LYS A 274 3.82 -9.10 -20.68
C LYS A 274 2.92 -10.33 -20.63
N ASP A 275 1.82 -10.26 -19.89
CA ASP A 275 0.84 -11.35 -19.75
C ASP A 275 -0.20 -11.38 -20.87
N GLY A 276 -0.04 -10.52 -21.90
CA GLY A 276 -0.95 -10.44 -23.06
C GLY A 276 -2.32 -9.84 -22.71
N LYS A 277 -2.40 -9.04 -21.65
CA LYS A 277 -3.59 -8.32 -21.22
C LYS A 277 -3.58 -6.89 -21.71
N ASP A 278 -4.77 -6.26 -21.79
CA ASP A 278 -4.89 -4.85 -22.06
C ASP A 278 -4.25 -4.02 -20.94
N PRO A 279 -3.48 -2.97 -21.24
CA PRO A 279 -2.93 -2.05 -20.25
C PRO A 279 -4.04 -1.19 -19.63
N LEU A 280 -3.71 -0.56 -18.51
CA LEU A 280 -4.46 0.58 -18.01
C LEU A 280 -4.15 1.82 -18.86
N VAL A 281 -4.98 2.84 -18.74
CA VAL A 281 -4.74 4.16 -19.34
C VAL A 281 -4.66 5.18 -18.22
N ALA A 282 -3.56 5.89 -18.12
CA ALA A 282 -3.35 6.92 -17.11
C ALA A 282 -4.15 8.19 -17.46
N ILE A 283 -5.06 8.58 -16.58
CA ILE A 283 -5.81 9.82 -16.63
C ILE A 283 -5.31 10.77 -15.55
N TYR A 284 -4.85 11.94 -15.97
CA TYR A 284 -4.41 13.03 -15.08
C TYR A 284 -5.54 14.04 -14.98
N PRO A 285 -6.16 14.24 -13.80
CA PRO A 285 -7.19 15.26 -13.64
C PRO A 285 -6.68 16.64 -14.08
N ALA A 286 -7.40 17.27 -15.02
CA ALA A 286 -6.95 18.49 -15.71
C ALA A 286 -6.91 19.73 -14.79
N ASP A 287 -7.66 19.69 -13.69
CA ASP A 287 -7.74 20.74 -12.68
C ASP A 287 -6.66 20.68 -11.61
N GLY A 288 -5.85 19.63 -11.60
CA GLY A 288 -4.63 19.52 -10.79
C GLY A 288 -4.45 18.13 -10.19
N ILE A 289 -3.18 17.76 -10.04
CA ILE A 289 -2.75 16.47 -9.48
C ILE A 289 -1.85 16.68 -8.27
N ALA A 290 -1.86 15.72 -7.34
CA ALA A 290 -0.83 15.64 -6.33
C ALA A 290 0.41 14.96 -6.92
N VAL A 291 1.58 15.39 -6.48
CA VAL A 291 2.87 14.79 -6.86
C VAL A 291 3.61 14.38 -5.60
N SER A 292 4.01 13.13 -5.54
CA SER A 292 4.93 12.62 -4.51
C SER A 292 6.35 12.96 -4.91
N ASP A 293 7.09 13.60 -4.00
CA ASP A 293 8.46 14.09 -4.22
C ASP A 293 9.54 13.21 -3.59
N SER A 294 9.16 12.12 -2.94
CA SER A 294 10.04 11.08 -2.41
C SER A 294 11.30 11.63 -1.70
N PRO A 295 11.15 12.45 -0.64
CA PRO A 295 12.24 13.13 0.02
C PRO A 295 13.05 12.18 0.90
N LEU A 296 14.38 12.22 0.79
CA LEU A 296 15.31 11.58 1.70
C LEU A 296 15.90 12.64 2.64
N GLY A 297 15.70 12.48 3.95
CA GLY A 297 16.16 13.41 4.98
C GLY A 297 16.93 12.71 6.09
N TYR A 298 18.05 13.33 6.52
CA TYR A 298 18.85 12.86 7.64
C TYR A 298 18.17 13.14 8.98
N VAL A 299 18.08 12.15 9.85
CA VAL A 299 17.55 12.30 11.21
C VAL A 299 18.71 12.55 12.17
N ASP A 300 18.90 13.80 12.56
CA ASP A 300 19.98 14.23 13.44
C ASP A 300 19.63 13.98 14.92
N ARG A 301 20.20 12.95 15.50
CA ARG A 301 20.10 12.58 16.93
C ARG A 301 21.45 12.67 17.64
N GLY A 302 22.47 13.27 16.97
CA GLY A 302 23.84 13.36 17.46
C GLY A 302 24.72 12.13 17.15
N GLN A 303 24.22 11.16 16.38
CA GLN A 303 25.00 10.05 15.83
C GLN A 303 25.97 10.58 14.73
N LYS A 304 27.02 9.80 14.43
CA LYS A 304 28.09 10.22 13.50
C LYS A 304 27.94 9.59 12.11
N THR A 305 26.73 9.61 11.56
CA THR A 305 26.41 9.03 10.24
C THR A 305 26.12 10.09 9.18
N ASP A 306 26.18 11.36 9.51
CA ASP A 306 25.92 12.51 8.64
C ASP A 306 26.76 12.50 7.35
N LYS A 307 28.04 12.17 7.45
CA LYS A 307 28.94 12.06 6.30
C LYS A 307 28.50 10.92 5.36
N ALA A 308 28.21 9.75 5.92
CA ALA A 308 27.76 8.60 5.13
C ALA A 308 26.42 8.89 4.45
N PHE A 309 25.49 9.55 5.15
CA PHE A 309 24.24 10.03 4.58
C PHE A 309 24.48 10.96 3.38
N GLY A 310 25.39 11.94 3.53
CA GLY A 310 25.72 12.88 2.46
C GLY A 310 26.31 12.19 1.23
N GLU A 311 27.20 11.19 1.42
CA GLU A 311 27.78 10.39 0.33
C GLU A 311 26.71 9.56 -0.39
N PHE A 312 25.82 8.88 0.34
CA PHE A 312 24.72 8.09 -0.22
C PHE A 312 23.69 8.97 -0.94
N SER A 313 23.25 10.07 -0.31
CA SER A 313 22.29 11.01 -0.91
C SER A 313 22.85 11.62 -2.21
N LYS A 314 24.14 11.98 -2.23
CA LYS A 314 24.82 12.46 -3.45
C LYS A 314 24.87 11.39 -4.55
N ALA A 315 25.10 10.12 -4.19
CA ALA A 315 25.12 9.01 -5.14
C ALA A 315 23.73 8.76 -5.78
N LEU A 316 22.64 8.91 -5.01
CA LEU A 316 21.26 8.86 -5.55
C LEU A 316 20.97 9.98 -6.56
N GLN A 317 21.65 11.12 -6.47
CA GLN A 317 21.52 12.23 -7.42
C GLN A 317 22.43 12.09 -8.66
N SER A 318 23.24 11.04 -8.73
CA SER A 318 24.11 10.79 -9.89
C SER A 318 23.29 10.54 -11.16
N LYS A 319 23.91 10.80 -12.33
CA LYS A 319 23.30 10.54 -13.64
C LYS A 319 22.83 9.09 -13.78
N SER A 320 23.64 8.14 -13.33
CA SER A 320 23.33 6.71 -13.44
C SER A 320 22.18 6.30 -12.52
N ALA A 321 22.10 6.79 -11.29
CA ALA A 321 20.97 6.52 -10.40
C ALA A 321 19.67 7.16 -10.92
N LYS A 322 19.73 8.42 -11.38
CA LYS A 322 18.58 9.11 -12.00
C LYS A 322 18.03 8.38 -13.22
N LEU A 323 18.91 7.84 -14.08
CA LEU A 323 18.49 7.03 -15.20
C LEU A 323 17.73 5.78 -14.74
N LEU A 324 18.21 5.08 -13.71
CA LEU A 324 17.54 3.91 -13.14
C LEU A 324 16.20 4.28 -12.49
N PHE A 325 16.08 5.45 -11.85
CA PHE A 325 14.77 5.95 -11.40
C PHE A 325 13.79 6.09 -12.58
N GLU A 326 14.21 6.70 -13.69
CA GLU A 326 13.33 6.88 -14.85
C GLU A 326 13.02 5.55 -15.57
N GLU A 327 13.98 4.65 -15.70
CA GLU A 327 13.73 3.29 -16.19
C GLU A 327 12.72 2.52 -15.32
N SER A 328 12.63 2.85 -14.03
CA SER A 328 11.64 2.26 -13.09
C SER A 328 10.27 2.96 -13.11
N GLY A 329 10.10 4.03 -13.87
CA GLY A 329 8.84 4.78 -13.96
C GLY A 329 8.76 6.02 -13.05
N ARG A 330 9.86 6.43 -12.40
CA ARG A 330 9.94 7.66 -11.60
C ARG A 330 10.54 8.81 -12.42
N ARG A 331 10.10 10.03 -12.18
CA ARG A 331 10.57 11.24 -12.87
C ARG A 331 11.67 11.91 -12.08
N THR A 332 12.72 12.41 -12.74
CA THR A 332 13.88 13.02 -12.06
C THR A 332 14.16 14.47 -12.47
N GLY A 333 13.43 15.00 -13.45
CA GLY A 333 13.56 16.38 -13.89
C GLY A 333 12.74 17.36 -13.03
N LEU A 334 13.16 18.62 -13.06
CA LEU A 334 12.50 19.70 -12.34
C LEU A 334 11.03 19.85 -12.79
N GLY A 335 10.11 19.96 -11.83
CA GLY A 335 8.68 20.05 -12.13
C GLY A 335 8.06 18.75 -12.65
N GLY A 336 8.74 17.61 -12.47
CA GLY A 336 8.23 16.30 -12.87
C GLY A 336 8.40 15.97 -14.35
N VAL A 337 9.30 16.67 -15.07
CA VAL A 337 9.66 16.29 -16.43
C VAL A 337 10.62 15.11 -16.45
N LEU A 338 10.76 14.45 -17.60
CA LEU A 338 11.75 13.39 -17.79
C LEU A 338 13.12 14.00 -18.15
N THR A 339 14.15 13.62 -17.41
CA THR A 339 15.53 14.05 -17.70
C THR A 339 16.11 13.27 -18.88
N TYR A 340 15.73 12.00 -19.02
CA TYR A 340 16.29 11.06 -19.99
C TYR A 340 15.23 10.53 -20.97
N ALA A 341 14.28 11.38 -21.36
CA ALA A 341 13.16 11.02 -22.25
C ALA A 341 13.57 10.32 -23.57
N ASP A 342 14.80 10.60 -24.06
CA ASP A 342 15.32 9.97 -25.28
C ASP A 342 15.95 8.59 -25.08
N ASN A 343 16.17 8.16 -23.86
CA ASN A 343 16.71 6.83 -23.55
C ASN A 343 15.67 5.75 -23.87
N ALA A 344 16.10 4.68 -24.56
CA ALA A 344 15.20 3.62 -25.02
C ALA A 344 14.45 2.93 -23.86
N LYS A 345 15.12 2.63 -22.74
CA LYS A 345 14.49 1.98 -21.58
C LYS A 345 13.53 2.92 -20.84
N VAL A 346 13.80 4.24 -20.86
CA VAL A 346 12.87 5.23 -20.32
C VAL A 346 11.62 5.29 -21.19
N LYS A 347 11.77 5.30 -22.53
CA LYS A 347 10.63 5.20 -23.48
C LYS A 347 9.80 3.93 -23.26
N ASP A 348 10.43 2.81 -22.90
CA ASP A 348 9.71 1.56 -22.59
C ASP A 348 8.87 1.66 -21.31
N SER A 349 9.17 2.60 -20.43
CA SER A 349 8.39 2.86 -19.21
C SER A 349 7.35 3.95 -19.42
N PHE A 350 7.70 5.03 -20.11
CA PHE A 350 6.82 6.18 -20.31
C PHE A 350 6.21 6.13 -21.72
N ARG A 351 5.18 5.31 -21.88
CA ARG A 351 4.51 5.08 -23.18
C ARG A 351 3.25 5.93 -23.30
N SER A 352 3.16 6.69 -24.39
CA SER A 352 1.98 7.52 -24.67
C SER A 352 0.72 6.70 -24.92
N GLU A 353 0.87 5.47 -25.45
CA GLU A 353 -0.24 4.53 -25.64
C GLU A 353 -0.85 3.99 -24.33
N TRP A 354 -0.21 4.23 -23.20
CA TRP A 354 -0.75 4.00 -21.85
C TRP A 354 -1.33 5.28 -21.22
N GLY A 355 -1.51 6.34 -22.02
CA GLY A 355 -1.96 7.65 -21.53
C GLY A 355 -0.91 8.39 -20.69
N ILE A 356 0.32 7.88 -20.62
CA ILE A 356 1.38 8.50 -19.82
C ILE A 356 1.78 9.85 -20.45
N ASN A 357 1.80 10.90 -19.63
CA ASN A 357 2.19 12.23 -20.05
C ASN A 357 3.71 12.31 -20.25
N THR A 358 4.15 12.40 -21.50
CA THR A 358 5.57 12.53 -21.89
C THR A 358 5.96 13.95 -22.31
N ALA A 359 5.07 14.93 -22.10
CA ALA A 359 5.34 16.32 -22.44
C ALA A 359 6.54 16.87 -21.66
N SER A 360 7.28 17.78 -22.29
CA SER A 360 8.43 18.46 -21.69
C SER A 360 8.06 19.57 -20.71
N SER A 361 6.77 19.91 -20.60
CA SER A 361 6.26 20.89 -19.62
C SER A 361 6.12 20.27 -18.23
N ALA A 362 6.32 21.12 -17.21
CA ALA A 362 6.07 20.73 -15.83
C ALA A 362 4.61 20.25 -15.61
N LEU A 363 4.44 19.31 -14.69
CA LEU A 363 3.11 18.82 -14.30
C LEU A 363 2.32 19.93 -13.58
N LYS A 364 1.02 20.00 -13.86
CA LYS A 364 0.12 20.91 -13.15
C LYS A 364 -0.22 20.35 -11.77
N THR A 365 0.51 20.81 -10.76
CA THR A 365 0.37 20.31 -9.39
C THR A 365 -0.58 21.17 -8.57
N ILE A 366 -1.26 20.55 -7.59
CA ILE A 366 -2.01 21.30 -6.58
C ILE A 366 -1.03 22.00 -5.61
N PRO A 367 -1.38 23.20 -5.08
CA PRO A 367 -0.66 23.77 -3.96
C PRO A 367 -0.87 22.92 -2.70
N MET A 368 0.22 22.63 -1.96
CA MET A 368 0.14 21.83 -0.74
C MET A 368 -0.45 22.65 0.41
N PRO A 369 -1.47 22.13 1.15
CA PRO A 369 -2.01 22.78 2.33
C PRO A 369 -1.01 22.82 3.51
N SER A 370 -1.32 23.61 4.54
CA SER A 370 -0.57 23.56 5.81
C SER A 370 -0.79 22.23 6.55
N ALA A 371 0.14 21.87 7.44
CA ALA A 371 0.07 20.65 8.23
C ALA A 371 -1.26 20.51 9.00
N ASP A 372 -1.74 21.59 9.62
CA ASP A 372 -3.01 21.60 10.37
C ASP A 372 -4.22 21.34 9.46
N VAL A 373 -4.21 21.86 8.24
CA VAL A 373 -5.29 21.61 7.25
C VAL A 373 -5.21 20.16 6.74
N ILE A 374 -4.02 19.62 6.55
CA ILE A 374 -3.84 18.19 6.18
C ILE A 374 -4.39 17.31 7.30
N ASP A 375 -4.00 17.53 8.55
CA ASP A 375 -4.50 16.74 9.69
C ASP A 375 -6.03 16.80 9.79
N SER A 376 -6.62 18.01 9.71
CA SER A 376 -8.06 18.18 9.70
C SER A 376 -8.73 17.48 8.52
N SER A 377 -8.12 17.53 7.33
CA SER A 377 -8.63 16.85 6.14
C SER A 377 -8.65 15.32 6.32
N LEU A 378 -7.59 14.74 6.88
CA LEU A 378 -7.52 13.31 7.14
C LEU A 378 -8.57 12.85 8.16
N ARG A 379 -8.85 13.66 9.20
CA ARG A 379 -9.93 13.37 10.16
C ARG A 379 -11.31 13.42 9.50
N VAL A 380 -11.57 14.43 8.68
CA VAL A 380 -12.84 14.55 7.95
C VAL A 380 -13.00 13.44 6.93
N TYR A 381 -11.92 13.02 6.25
CA TYR A 381 -11.95 11.81 5.42
C TYR A 381 -12.41 10.60 6.21
N GLN A 382 -11.75 10.32 7.32
CA GLN A 382 -11.96 9.11 8.12
C GLN A 382 -13.36 9.03 8.70
N THR A 383 -13.89 10.15 9.19
CA THR A 383 -15.12 10.14 9.97
C THR A 383 -16.38 10.46 9.17
N ILE A 384 -16.27 11.18 8.03
CA ILE A 384 -17.41 11.75 7.33
C ILE A 384 -17.43 11.45 5.82
N LEU A 385 -16.28 11.59 5.12
CA LEU A 385 -16.30 11.69 3.65
C LEU A 385 -16.05 10.36 2.94
N ARG A 386 -15.24 9.48 3.49
CA ARG A 386 -15.02 8.16 2.88
C ARG A 386 -16.30 7.34 2.85
N LYS A 387 -16.37 6.40 1.94
CA LYS A 387 -17.45 5.42 1.94
C LYS A 387 -17.46 4.67 3.28
N PRO A 388 -18.59 4.52 3.96
CA PRO A 388 -18.65 3.82 5.23
C PRO A 388 -18.17 2.37 5.11
N SER A 389 -17.57 1.84 6.15
CA SER A 389 -17.16 0.44 6.22
C SER A 389 -18.20 -0.42 6.94
N TRP A 390 -18.33 -1.67 6.49
CA TRP A 390 -19.01 -2.73 7.21
C TRP A 390 -18.01 -3.84 7.47
N THR A 391 -17.51 -3.91 8.69
CA THR A 391 -16.47 -4.85 9.10
C THR A 391 -17.04 -5.92 10.00
N VAL A 392 -16.87 -7.20 9.64
CA VAL A 392 -17.19 -8.32 10.51
C VAL A 392 -15.90 -8.92 11.05
N TRP A 393 -15.71 -8.80 12.35
CA TRP A 393 -14.58 -9.33 13.10
C TRP A 393 -14.92 -10.75 13.56
N VAL A 394 -14.39 -11.75 12.88
CA VAL A 394 -14.54 -13.18 13.22
C VAL A 394 -13.32 -13.60 14.02
N VAL A 395 -13.47 -13.75 15.32
CA VAL A 395 -12.35 -13.85 16.25
C VAL A 395 -12.41 -15.14 17.04
N ASP A 396 -11.28 -15.84 17.03
CA ASP A 396 -11.08 -17.11 17.70
C ASP A 396 -11.05 -16.97 19.22
N TYR A 397 -11.87 -17.73 19.89
CA TYR A 397 -11.92 -17.94 21.35
C TYR A 397 -11.89 -19.43 21.68
N SER A 398 -11.20 -20.23 20.88
CA SER A 398 -10.91 -21.64 21.21
C SER A 398 -10.02 -21.75 22.45
N GLY A 399 -9.90 -22.95 23.01
CA GLY A 399 -9.15 -23.17 24.24
C GLY A 399 -7.68 -22.79 24.17
N SER A 400 -7.05 -22.83 22.98
CA SER A 400 -5.66 -22.40 22.75
C SER A 400 -5.45 -20.90 22.93
N MET A 401 -6.50 -20.11 22.76
CA MET A 401 -6.49 -18.65 22.94
C MET A 401 -6.44 -18.20 24.38
N ASP A 402 -6.49 -19.10 25.37
CA ASP A 402 -6.41 -18.71 26.80
C ASP A 402 -5.09 -18.01 27.13
N GLY A 403 -5.16 -16.96 27.93
CA GLY A 403 -4.01 -16.13 28.28
C GLY A 403 -3.59 -15.16 27.20
N SER A 404 -2.38 -15.29 26.65
CA SER A 404 -1.78 -14.31 25.72
C SER A 404 -2.54 -14.10 24.42
N GLY A 405 -3.24 -15.13 23.92
CA GLY A 405 -4.08 -15.04 22.74
C GLY A 405 -5.25 -14.08 22.95
N LYS A 406 -6.04 -14.32 24.00
CA LYS A 406 -7.13 -13.43 24.41
C LYS A 406 -6.66 -12.01 24.70
N ASP A 407 -5.56 -11.86 25.44
CA ASP A 407 -4.98 -10.54 25.72
C ASP A 407 -4.60 -9.80 24.44
N GLY A 408 -4.05 -10.52 23.45
CA GLY A 408 -3.73 -10.00 22.13
C GLY A 408 -4.97 -9.51 21.37
N VAL A 409 -6.05 -10.30 21.38
CA VAL A 409 -7.35 -9.91 20.79
C VAL A 409 -7.88 -8.63 21.42
N VAL A 410 -7.93 -8.57 22.75
CA VAL A 410 -8.44 -7.39 23.48
C VAL A 410 -7.63 -6.15 23.14
N ARG A 411 -6.29 -6.24 23.11
CA ARG A 411 -5.44 -5.11 22.70
C ARG A 411 -5.66 -4.74 21.23
N GLY A 412 -5.77 -5.72 20.33
CA GLY A 412 -6.02 -5.50 18.90
C GLY A 412 -7.35 -4.79 18.65
N LEU A 413 -8.43 -5.27 19.23
CA LEU A 413 -9.75 -4.65 19.12
C LEU A 413 -9.75 -3.22 19.67
N LYS A 414 -9.11 -2.98 20.82
CA LYS A 414 -8.95 -1.62 21.37
C LYS A 414 -8.18 -0.72 20.43
N ALA A 415 -7.04 -1.18 19.91
CA ALA A 415 -6.23 -0.39 18.98
C ALA A 415 -6.98 0.02 17.70
N ALA A 416 -7.89 -0.82 17.21
CA ALA A 416 -8.65 -0.59 15.98
C ALA A 416 -10.01 0.13 16.21
N LEU A 417 -10.63 -0.02 17.37
CA LEU A 417 -12.01 0.37 17.61
C LEU A 417 -12.22 1.29 18.82
N ASP A 418 -11.30 1.35 19.78
CA ASP A 418 -11.40 2.31 20.87
C ASP A 418 -11.22 3.74 20.33
N PRO A 419 -12.18 4.65 20.52
CA PRO A 419 -12.14 5.97 19.88
C PRO A 419 -10.88 6.78 20.19
N ASP A 420 -10.34 6.70 21.41
CA ASP A 420 -9.17 7.46 21.81
C ASP A 420 -7.88 6.87 21.20
N GLN A 421 -7.75 5.54 21.18
CA GLN A 421 -6.58 4.87 20.59
C GLN A 421 -6.61 4.94 19.06
N ALA A 422 -7.77 4.67 18.44
CA ALA A 422 -7.95 4.71 17.01
C ALA A 422 -7.74 6.12 16.42
N LYS A 423 -8.12 7.17 17.17
CA LYS A 423 -7.93 8.57 16.77
C LYS A 423 -6.46 8.94 16.58
N GLN A 424 -5.56 8.43 17.43
CA GLN A 424 -4.13 8.68 17.31
C GLN A 424 -3.53 8.11 16.02
N ALA A 425 -4.16 7.05 15.50
CA ALA A 425 -3.77 6.41 14.25
C ALA A 425 -4.62 6.83 13.03
N HIS A 426 -5.51 7.81 13.17
CA HIS A 426 -6.46 8.27 12.16
C HIS A 426 -7.29 7.13 11.55
N ILE A 427 -7.74 6.17 12.38
CA ILE A 427 -8.57 5.03 11.96
C ILE A 427 -9.85 4.89 12.81
N GLU A 428 -10.23 5.94 13.53
CA GLU A 428 -11.45 5.94 14.33
C GLU A 428 -12.68 5.56 13.49
N PRO A 429 -13.66 4.86 14.07
CA PRO A 429 -14.90 4.54 13.38
C PRO A 429 -15.62 5.81 12.91
N GLY A 430 -16.04 5.82 11.64
CA GLY A 430 -16.87 6.89 11.08
C GLY A 430 -18.31 6.83 11.62
N ASN A 431 -19.06 7.89 11.40
CA ASN A 431 -20.44 8.02 11.91
C ASN A 431 -21.39 6.93 11.40
N ASP A 432 -21.15 6.44 10.18
CA ASP A 432 -21.98 5.45 9.50
C ASP A 432 -21.29 4.07 9.40
N ASP A 433 -20.12 3.90 10.01
CA ASP A 433 -19.41 2.61 10.03
C ASP A 433 -20.17 1.58 10.84
N VAL A 434 -20.20 0.36 10.36
CA VAL A 434 -20.77 -0.78 11.07
C VAL A 434 -19.66 -1.76 11.41
N ASN A 435 -19.57 -2.13 12.68
CA ASN A 435 -18.69 -3.17 13.17
C ASN A 435 -19.53 -4.29 13.79
N VAL A 436 -19.22 -5.53 13.46
CA VAL A 436 -19.84 -6.73 14.01
C VAL A 436 -18.74 -7.63 14.55
N LEU A 437 -18.78 -8.01 15.81
CA LEU A 437 -17.88 -9.01 16.40
C LEU A 437 -18.63 -10.34 16.48
N ILE A 438 -18.05 -11.38 15.92
CA ILE A 438 -18.49 -12.78 16.02
C ILE A 438 -17.36 -13.56 16.69
N PRO A 439 -17.41 -13.76 18.01
CA PRO A 439 -16.52 -14.71 18.64
C PRO A 439 -16.89 -16.13 18.19
N PHE A 440 -15.90 -17.01 18.03
CA PHE A 440 -16.13 -18.40 17.68
C PHE A 440 -15.16 -19.34 18.40
N SER A 441 -15.54 -20.61 18.50
CA SER A 441 -14.68 -21.73 18.88
C SER A 441 -15.03 -22.95 18.01
N SER A 442 -15.60 -24.00 18.56
CA SER A 442 -16.19 -25.10 17.76
C SER A 442 -17.43 -24.67 16.97
N ASP A 443 -18.10 -23.60 17.42
CA ASP A 443 -19.25 -22.97 16.80
C ASP A 443 -19.14 -21.44 16.88
N ALA A 444 -19.92 -20.72 16.08
CA ALA A 444 -20.04 -19.27 16.18
C ALA A 444 -20.90 -18.88 17.40
N PHE A 445 -20.45 -17.86 18.15
CA PHE A 445 -21.23 -17.30 19.26
C PHE A 445 -22.15 -16.18 18.74
N SER A 446 -23.04 -15.70 19.61
CA SER A 446 -23.93 -14.59 19.28
C SER A 446 -23.16 -13.35 18.87
N PRO A 447 -23.49 -12.71 17.73
CA PRO A 447 -22.80 -11.53 17.27
C PRO A 447 -23.13 -10.30 18.12
N THR A 448 -22.16 -9.39 18.25
CA THR A 448 -22.36 -8.06 18.82
C THR A 448 -22.13 -7.03 17.72
N LYS A 449 -23.09 -6.15 17.49
CA LYS A 449 -23.07 -5.15 16.42
C LYS A 449 -23.10 -3.74 16.99
N THR A 450 -22.27 -2.86 16.43
CA THR A 450 -22.31 -1.41 16.70
C THR A 450 -22.35 -0.61 15.40
N THR A 451 -22.85 0.61 15.47
CA THR A 451 -22.86 1.56 14.36
C THR A 451 -22.33 2.90 14.87
N GLY A 452 -21.47 3.53 14.10
CA GLY A 452 -20.84 4.79 14.45
C GLY A 452 -19.67 4.66 15.44
N ALA A 453 -19.36 5.75 16.11
CA ALA A 453 -18.17 5.88 16.93
C ALA A 453 -18.21 5.09 18.26
N ASP A 454 -19.40 4.80 18.79
CA ASP A 454 -19.53 4.01 20.03
C ASP A 454 -19.38 2.52 19.73
N THR A 455 -18.22 2.00 20.02
CA THR A 455 -17.86 0.58 19.86
C THR A 455 -17.76 -0.16 21.20
N SER A 456 -18.18 0.46 22.30
CA SER A 456 -18.05 -0.09 23.66
C SER A 456 -18.64 -1.49 23.82
N ALA A 457 -19.77 -1.77 23.19
CA ALA A 457 -20.39 -3.10 23.26
C ALA A 457 -19.48 -4.19 22.66
N ILE A 458 -18.81 -3.92 21.52
CA ILE A 458 -17.84 -4.86 20.91
C ILE A 458 -16.63 -5.06 21.82
N LEU A 459 -16.06 -3.97 22.36
CA LEU A 459 -14.90 -4.04 23.24
C LEU A 459 -15.20 -4.85 24.52
N ASN A 460 -16.39 -4.66 25.09
CA ASN A 460 -16.85 -5.42 26.25
C ASN A 460 -17.05 -6.90 25.88
N THR A 461 -17.73 -7.22 24.79
CA THR A 461 -17.91 -8.61 24.33
C THR A 461 -16.54 -9.28 24.12
N GLY A 462 -15.58 -8.59 23.47
CA GLY A 462 -14.23 -9.12 23.28
C GLY A 462 -13.50 -9.40 24.60
N ALA A 463 -13.65 -8.53 25.59
CA ALA A 463 -13.03 -8.70 26.91
C ALA A 463 -13.70 -9.79 27.75
N ASP A 464 -15.04 -9.91 27.70
CA ASP A 464 -15.83 -10.80 28.54
C ASP A 464 -15.87 -12.24 28.03
N THR A 465 -15.74 -12.45 26.71
CA THR A 465 -15.75 -13.80 26.09
C THR A 465 -14.57 -14.61 26.62
N GLN A 466 -14.88 -15.83 27.10
CA GLN A 466 -13.86 -16.75 27.66
C GLN A 466 -13.49 -17.81 26.64
N PRO A 467 -12.19 -18.04 26.40
CA PRO A 467 -11.70 -19.10 25.53
C PRO A 467 -12.15 -20.49 26.02
N ASN A 468 -12.68 -21.30 25.12
CA ASN A 468 -13.01 -22.71 25.37
C ASN A 468 -13.29 -23.45 24.05
N GLY A 469 -13.29 -24.79 24.11
CA GLY A 469 -13.64 -25.64 22.98
C GLY A 469 -12.57 -25.77 21.90
N GLY A 470 -12.97 -26.28 20.75
CA GLY A 470 -12.10 -26.46 19.58
C GLY A 470 -12.09 -25.23 18.66
N THR A 471 -11.55 -25.39 17.44
CA THR A 471 -11.44 -24.33 16.45
C THR A 471 -12.18 -24.72 15.17
N ASP A 472 -13.24 -23.98 14.80
CA ASP A 472 -13.88 -24.07 13.49
C ASP A 472 -14.05 -22.67 12.89
N ILE A 473 -13.07 -22.23 12.09
CA ILE A 473 -13.11 -20.92 11.43
C ILE A 473 -14.27 -20.80 10.45
N TYR A 474 -14.71 -21.92 9.86
CA TYR A 474 -15.80 -21.90 8.87
C TYR A 474 -17.16 -21.65 9.53
N ALA A 475 -17.37 -22.10 10.77
CA ALA A 475 -18.56 -21.76 11.54
C ALA A 475 -18.68 -20.23 11.75
N GLY A 476 -17.57 -19.58 12.13
CA GLY A 476 -17.52 -18.12 12.28
C GLY A 476 -17.70 -17.38 10.95
N LEU A 477 -17.06 -17.84 9.89
CA LEU A 477 -17.16 -17.26 8.56
C LEU A 477 -18.56 -17.41 7.94
N GLU A 478 -19.22 -18.56 8.15
CA GLU A 478 -20.61 -18.79 7.73
C GLU A 478 -21.57 -17.83 8.42
N ALA A 479 -21.44 -17.66 9.74
CA ALA A 479 -22.24 -16.71 10.50
C ALA A 479 -22.03 -15.27 10.02
N ALA A 480 -20.80 -14.91 9.62
CA ALA A 480 -20.50 -13.63 9.03
C ALA A 480 -21.22 -13.46 7.69
N LEU A 481 -21.04 -14.42 6.78
CA LEU A 481 -21.48 -14.33 5.39
C LEU A 481 -23.02 -14.37 5.26
N LYS A 482 -23.70 -15.22 6.03
CA LYS A 482 -25.15 -15.47 5.89
C LYS A 482 -25.99 -14.42 6.62
N ASP A 483 -25.61 -14.05 7.83
CA ASP A 483 -26.51 -13.32 8.73
C ASP A 483 -26.01 -11.92 9.13
N ASN A 484 -24.76 -11.59 8.81
CA ASN A 484 -24.10 -10.39 9.35
C ASN A 484 -23.53 -9.45 8.26
N MET A 485 -23.97 -9.61 7.01
CA MET A 485 -23.62 -8.70 5.91
C MET A 485 -24.69 -7.60 5.74
N PRO A 486 -24.34 -6.47 5.07
CA PRO A 486 -25.33 -5.44 4.77
C PRO A 486 -26.35 -5.92 3.75
N SER A 487 -27.61 -5.46 3.88
CA SER A 487 -28.63 -5.70 2.86
C SER A 487 -28.37 -4.94 1.54
N ASP A 488 -27.59 -3.84 1.60
CA ASP A 488 -27.19 -3.02 0.45
C ASP A 488 -25.67 -2.83 0.46
N PHE A 489 -24.98 -3.68 -0.26
CA PHE A 489 -23.53 -3.63 -0.41
C PHE A 489 -23.02 -2.36 -1.11
N SER A 490 -23.86 -1.68 -1.90
CA SER A 490 -23.43 -0.48 -2.62
C SER A 490 -23.07 0.68 -1.69
N LYS A 491 -23.62 0.68 -0.47
CA LYS A 491 -23.43 1.73 0.52
C LYS A 491 -22.13 1.62 1.31
N TYR A 492 -21.52 0.42 1.32
CA TYR A 492 -20.39 0.12 2.20
C TYR A 492 -19.19 -0.42 1.42
N THR A 493 -18.01 -0.18 1.95
CA THR A 493 -16.88 -1.10 1.77
C THR A 493 -17.05 -2.21 2.78
N THR A 494 -17.08 -3.47 2.33
CA THR A 494 -17.32 -4.63 3.21
C THR A 494 -16.07 -5.45 3.38
N ALA A 495 -15.82 -5.97 4.58
CA ALA A 495 -14.77 -6.94 4.82
C ALA A 495 -15.08 -7.87 5.99
N ILE A 496 -14.52 -9.06 5.95
CA ILE A 496 -14.41 -9.98 7.08
C ILE A 496 -12.95 -9.97 7.53
N VAL A 497 -12.72 -9.74 8.82
CA VAL A 497 -11.39 -9.89 9.45
C VAL A 497 -11.44 -11.15 10.30
N LEU A 498 -10.70 -12.17 9.89
CA LEU A 498 -10.59 -13.45 10.59
C LEU A 498 -9.31 -13.47 11.43
N MET A 499 -9.41 -13.69 12.73
CA MET A 499 -8.24 -13.92 13.59
C MET A 499 -8.31 -15.31 14.22
N THR A 500 -7.24 -16.08 14.08
CA THR A 500 -7.12 -17.42 14.66
C THR A 500 -5.66 -17.77 15.00
N ASP A 501 -5.46 -18.56 16.04
CA ASP A 501 -4.17 -19.13 16.46
C ASP A 501 -4.03 -20.63 16.13
N GLY A 502 -5.08 -21.26 15.57
CA GLY A 502 -5.14 -22.69 15.33
C GLY A 502 -5.53 -23.09 13.92
N GLN A 503 -5.50 -24.41 13.71
CA GLN A 503 -6.01 -25.03 12.51
C GLN A 503 -7.48 -25.38 12.68
N SER A 504 -8.29 -25.00 11.71
CA SER A 504 -9.68 -25.43 11.67
C SER A 504 -9.80 -26.86 11.15
N GLN A 505 -10.80 -27.58 11.62
CA GLN A 505 -11.22 -28.84 11.03
C GLN A 505 -11.67 -28.61 9.59
N THR A 506 -11.23 -29.44 8.66
CA THR A 506 -11.46 -29.27 7.22
C THR A 506 -12.89 -29.61 6.77
N GLY A 507 -13.73 -30.19 7.63
CA GLY A 507 -15.03 -30.73 7.25
C GLY A 507 -16.03 -29.71 6.66
N ASN A 508 -15.94 -28.44 7.04
CA ASN A 508 -16.84 -27.39 6.59
C ASN A 508 -16.27 -26.50 5.47
N LYS A 509 -15.02 -26.73 5.05
CA LYS A 509 -14.32 -25.92 4.05
C LYS A 509 -15.04 -25.86 2.70
N ASP A 510 -15.42 -27.04 2.18
CA ASP A 510 -16.03 -27.13 0.85
C ASP A 510 -17.44 -26.50 0.83
N ALA A 511 -18.20 -26.68 1.90
CA ALA A 511 -19.50 -26.04 2.07
C ALA A 511 -19.37 -24.51 2.09
N PHE A 512 -18.47 -23.97 2.93
CA PHE A 512 -18.21 -22.55 2.99
C PHE A 512 -17.75 -21.99 1.64
N THR A 513 -16.83 -22.68 0.95
CA THR A 513 -16.33 -22.24 -0.35
C THR A 513 -17.47 -22.17 -1.39
N ALA A 514 -18.38 -23.13 -1.37
CA ALA A 514 -19.56 -23.12 -2.24
C ALA A 514 -20.51 -21.95 -1.91
N ASP A 515 -20.81 -21.74 -0.64
CA ASP A 515 -21.67 -20.66 -0.17
C ASP A 515 -21.07 -19.28 -0.45
N TYR A 516 -19.75 -19.11 -0.25
CA TYR A 516 -19.04 -17.89 -0.60
C TYR A 516 -19.17 -17.55 -2.09
N LYS A 517 -18.96 -18.54 -2.96
CA LYS A 517 -19.11 -18.36 -4.42
C LYS A 517 -20.54 -18.09 -4.85
N ALA A 518 -21.50 -18.65 -4.15
CA ALA A 518 -22.94 -18.47 -4.42
C ALA A 518 -23.49 -17.13 -3.92
N ASN A 519 -22.79 -16.45 -3.00
CA ASN A 519 -23.24 -15.19 -2.38
C ASN A 519 -23.46 -14.04 -3.38
N GLY A 520 -22.77 -14.07 -4.54
CA GLY A 520 -22.91 -13.04 -5.58
C GLY A 520 -22.24 -11.69 -5.25
N HIS A 521 -21.63 -11.56 -4.08
CA HIS A 521 -20.86 -10.40 -3.64
C HIS A 521 -19.44 -10.81 -3.26
N GLU A 522 -18.47 -10.08 -3.74
CA GLU A 522 -17.09 -10.25 -3.32
C GLU A 522 -16.88 -9.57 -1.97
N VAL A 523 -16.80 -10.37 -0.90
CA VAL A 523 -16.50 -9.90 0.45
C VAL A 523 -15.07 -10.32 0.79
N PRO A 524 -14.09 -9.39 0.82
CA PRO A 524 -12.71 -9.76 1.15
C PRO A 524 -12.61 -10.31 2.58
N ILE A 525 -11.89 -11.41 2.71
CA ILE A 525 -11.57 -12.06 3.98
C ILE A 525 -10.09 -11.81 4.26
N PHE A 526 -9.79 -11.03 5.27
CA PHE A 526 -8.43 -10.71 5.72
C PHE A 526 -8.06 -11.55 6.95
N PRO A 527 -7.36 -12.67 6.79
CA PRO A 527 -6.90 -13.44 7.93
C PRO A 527 -5.76 -12.72 8.66
N ILE A 528 -5.84 -12.70 9.98
CA ILE A 528 -4.74 -12.37 10.89
C ILE A 528 -4.23 -13.70 11.46
N MET A 529 -3.04 -14.10 11.05
CA MET A 529 -2.39 -15.31 11.50
C MET A 529 -1.70 -15.08 12.84
N PHE A 530 -2.00 -15.92 13.82
CA PHE A 530 -1.43 -15.88 15.15
C PHE A 530 -1.08 -17.28 15.63
N GLY A 531 -0.20 -17.44 16.65
CA GLY A 531 0.15 -18.73 17.24
C GLY A 531 0.56 -19.81 16.22
N GLU A 532 -0.09 -20.95 16.28
CA GLU A 532 0.16 -22.12 15.43
C GLU A 532 -0.81 -22.23 14.22
N ALA A 533 -1.44 -21.12 13.83
CA ALA A 533 -2.35 -21.08 12.69
C ALA A 533 -1.71 -21.64 11.40
N ASP A 534 -2.51 -22.32 10.58
CA ASP A 534 -2.04 -22.90 9.31
C ASP A 534 -1.97 -21.83 8.20
N PRO A 535 -0.75 -21.44 7.77
CA PRO A 535 -0.61 -20.46 6.71
C PRO A 535 -1.28 -20.88 5.39
N SER A 536 -1.31 -22.17 5.08
CA SER A 536 -1.92 -22.66 3.84
C SER A 536 -3.42 -22.43 3.82
N GLN A 537 -4.11 -22.79 4.91
CA GLN A 537 -5.55 -22.61 5.06
C GLN A 537 -5.94 -21.13 5.00
N LEU A 538 -5.18 -20.26 5.66
CA LEU A 538 -5.44 -18.82 5.67
C LEU A 538 -5.16 -18.16 4.31
N ASN A 539 -4.10 -18.59 3.61
CA ASN A 539 -3.80 -18.10 2.26
C ASN A 539 -4.87 -18.54 1.23
N GLU A 540 -5.45 -19.73 1.38
CA GLU A 540 -6.56 -20.16 0.53
C GLU A 540 -7.79 -19.26 0.71
N LEU A 541 -8.15 -18.90 1.94
CA LEU A 541 -9.26 -17.97 2.24
C LEU A 541 -9.00 -16.57 1.68
N ALA A 542 -7.80 -16.05 1.87
CA ALA A 542 -7.42 -14.75 1.32
C ALA A 542 -7.48 -14.76 -0.21
N SER A 543 -6.95 -15.81 -0.85
CA SER A 543 -6.98 -15.97 -2.32
C SER A 543 -8.39 -16.11 -2.86
N LEU A 544 -9.27 -16.86 -2.18
CA LEU A 544 -10.70 -17.01 -2.55
C LEU A 544 -11.41 -15.66 -2.67
N SER A 545 -11.00 -14.68 -1.87
CA SER A 545 -11.69 -13.40 -1.69
C SER A 545 -10.89 -12.18 -2.19
N ASN A 546 -9.83 -12.39 -2.99
CA ASN A 546 -8.93 -11.32 -3.46
C ASN A 546 -8.43 -10.45 -2.31
N ALA A 547 -8.00 -11.07 -1.21
CA ALA A 547 -7.49 -10.44 -0.01
C ALA A 547 -6.04 -10.88 0.29
N LYS A 548 -5.53 -10.55 1.47
CA LYS A 548 -4.19 -10.95 1.93
C LYS A 548 -4.22 -11.42 3.38
N VAL A 549 -3.24 -12.24 3.76
CA VAL A 549 -2.99 -12.64 5.14
C VAL A 549 -2.10 -11.60 5.83
N PHE A 550 -2.39 -11.28 7.09
CA PHE A 550 -1.56 -10.48 7.97
C PHE A 550 -0.88 -11.38 9.01
N ASP A 551 0.43 -11.23 9.19
CA ASP A 551 1.19 -12.09 10.12
C ASP A 551 1.35 -11.43 11.50
N GLY A 552 0.44 -11.76 12.42
CA GLY A 552 0.46 -11.33 13.82
C GLY A 552 1.43 -12.11 14.72
N ARG A 553 2.21 -13.07 14.18
CA ARG A 553 3.22 -13.81 14.96
C ARG A 553 4.52 -13.03 15.11
N THR A 554 4.80 -12.14 14.16
CA THR A 554 6.05 -11.36 14.08
C THR A 554 5.86 -9.89 14.44
N GLU A 555 4.61 -9.41 14.49
CA GLU A 555 4.24 -8.04 14.84
C GLU A 555 3.31 -8.03 16.05
N ASP A 556 3.28 -6.88 16.76
CA ASP A 556 2.27 -6.66 17.79
C ASP A 556 0.86 -6.65 17.17
N LEU A 557 -0.05 -7.43 17.75
CA LEU A 557 -1.41 -7.57 17.25
C LEU A 557 -2.16 -6.22 17.16
N ALA A 558 -1.90 -5.29 18.07
CA ALA A 558 -2.50 -3.97 17.98
C ALA A 558 -2.10 -3.24 16.68
N THR A 559 -0.85 -3.38 16.26
CA THR A 559 -0.37 -2.84 14.97
C THR A 559 -1.05 -3.54 13.80
N VAL A 560 -1.15 -4.87 13.84
CA VAL A 560 -1.79 -5.65 12.78
C VAL A 560 -3.27 -5.29 12.61
N PHE A 561 -4.01 -5.17 13.71
CA PHE A 561 -5.43 -4.76 13.67
C PHE A 561 -5.60 -3.35 13.09
N ARG A 562 -4.69 -2.41 13.42
CA ARG A 562 -4.70 -1.08 12.79
C ARG A 562 -4.44 -1.15 11.29
N GLN A 563 -3.46 -1.95 10.86
CA GLN A 563 -3.14 -2.11 9.44
C GLN A 563 -4.32 -2.65 8.64
N VAL A 564 -5.01 -3.67 9.16
CA VAL A 564 -6.18 -4.28 8.50
C VAL A 564 -7.29 -3.26 8.23
N LYS A 565 -7.48 -2.27 9.13
CA LYS A 565 -8.47 -1.19 8.94
C LYS A 565 -8.27 -0.39 7.64
N GLY A 566 -7.08 -0.32 7.09
CA GLY A 566 -6.81 0.36 5.82
C GLY A 566 -7.26 -0.41 4.58
N TYR A 567 -7.54 -1.69 4.73
CA TYR A 567 -7.99 -2.55 3.63
C TYR A 567 -9.53 -2.70 3.57
N ASN A 568 -10.19 -1.97 4.41
CA ASN A 568 -11.61 -2.09 4.63
C ASN A 568 -12.39 -0.82 4.24
#